data_d5953ce17ed4e0845102dcd8960d53c2
#
_entry.id   d5953ce17ed4e0845102dcd8960d53c2
#
_cell.length_a   1.000
_cell.length_b   1.000
_cell.length_c   1.000
_cell.angle_alpha   90.00
_cell.angle_beta   90.00
_cell.angle_gamma   90.00
#
_symmetry.space_group_name_H-M   'P 1'
#
loop_
_entity.id
_entity.type
_entity.pdbx_description
1 polymer ?
#
loop_
_entity_poly.entity_id
_entity_poly.type
_entity_poly.pdbx_seq_one_letter_code
_entity_poly.pdbx_strand_id
1 'polypeptide(L)' 'AWLCVNSFGMELMFASKPKKIDDSWRDDNGCCKCLELPKGSIKKLIGRELTWSDDAVELKKE' A
#
# COMPACT_ATOMS: atom_id res chain seq x y z
N ALA A 1 -6.14 1.03 -8.00
CA ALA A 1 -5.62 0.45 -6.75
C ALA A 1 -4.45 1.29 -6.22
N TRP A 2 -4.20 1.18 -4.94
CA TRP A 2 -3.12 1.90 -4.27
C TRP A 2 -2.19 0.91 -3.60
N LEU A 3 -0.90 1.16 -3.69
CA LEU A 3 0.12 0.30 -3.11
C LEU A 3 0.83 1.04 -1.98
N CYS A 4 1.08 0.34 -0.88
CA CYS A 4 1.79 0.93 0.25
C CYS A 4 2.46 -0.15 1.08
N VAL A 5 3.34 0.27 1.97
CA VAL A 5 4.06 -0.62 2.88
C VAL A 5 3.83 -0.15 4.30
N ASN A 6 3.49 -1.07 5.20
CA ASN A 6 3.27 -0.73 6.60
C ASN A 6 4.59 -0.67 7.38
N SER A 7 4.50 -0.35 8.69
CA SER A 7 5.68 -0.21 9.53
C SER A 7 6.46 -1.51 9.72
N PHE A 8 5.85 -2.64 9.40
CA PHE A 8 6.50 -3.95 9.48
C PHE A 8 7.12 -4.39 8.16
N GLY A 9 7.05 -3.55 7.13
CA GLY A 9 7.58 -3.89 5.82
C GLY A 9 6.66 -4.75 4.96
N MET A 10 5.41 -4.91 5.35
CA MET A 10 4.43 -5.68 4.57
C MET A 10 3.87 -4.86 3.43
N GLU A 11 3.81 -5.44 2.25
CA GLU A 11 3.27 -4.80 1.06
C GLU A 11 1.76 -5.00 1.01
N LEU A 12 1.04 -3.90 0.81
CA LEU A 12 -0.42 -3.89 0.87
C LEU A 12 -1.00 -3.21 -0.37
N MET A 13 -2.19 -3.64 -0.77
CA MET A 13 -2.93 -3.03 -1.87
C MET A 13 -4.31 -2.63 -1.37
N PHE A 14 -4.70 -1.37 -1.63
CA PHE A 14 -6.01 -0.84 -1.29
C PHE A 14 -6.78 -0.49 -2.56
N ALA A 15 -8.08 -0.67 -2.51
CA ALA A 15 -8.95 -0.28 -3.64
C ALA A 15 -9.10 1.23 -3.75
N SER A 16 -9.07 1.94 -2.63
CA SER A 16 -9.17 3.40 -2.58
C SER A 16 -7.94 3.96 -1.87
N LYS A 17 -7.74 5.28 -1.97
CA LYS A 17 -6.57 5.93 -1.40
C LYS A 17 -6.49 5.71 0.11
N PRO A 18 -5.44 5.06 0.61
CA PRO A 18 -5.29 4.82 2.04
C PRO A 18 -4.68 6.03 2.74
N LYS A 19 -4.86 6.07 4.06
CA LYS A 19 -4.26 7.07 4.93
C LYS A 19 -3.37 6.39 5.95
N LYS A 20 -2.28 7.04 6.31
CA LYS A 20 -1.43 6.60 7.41
C LYS A 20 -2.10 6.96 8.74
N ILE A 21 -2.43 5.94 9.52
CA ILE A 21 -3.00 6.12 10.85
C ILE A 21 -2.18 5.27 11.81
N ASP A 22 -1.50 5.92 12.76
CA ASP A 22 -0.58 5.25 13.68
C ASP A 22 0.49 4.46 12.90
N ASP A 23 0.55 3.16 13.09
CA ASP A 23 1.55 2.30 12.46
C ASP A 23 1.01 1.55 11.24
N SER A 24 -0.13 1.96 10.72
CA SER A 24 -0.76 1.20 9.64
C SER A 24 -1.43 2.11 8.63
N TRP A 25 -1.90 1.48 7.56
CA TRP A 25 -2.66 2.15 6.52
C TRP A 25 -4.13 1.76 6.65
N ARG A 26 -5.02 2.71 6.44
CA ARG A 26 -6.47 2.48 6.43
C ARG A 26 -7.09 3.24 5.27
N ASP A 27 -8.25 2.77 4.80
CA ASP A 27 -8.97 3.47 3.75
C ASP A 27 -9.72 4.68 4.31
N ASP A 28 -10.45 5.40 3.43
CA ASP A 28 -11.17 6.60 3.83
C ASP A 28 -12.27 6.35 4.86
N ASN A 29 -12.76 5.13 4.94
CA ASN A 29 -13.80 4.74 5.89
C ASN A 29 -13.22 4.20 7.20
N GLY A 30 -11.90 4.23 7.34
CA GLY A 30 -11.21 3.70 8.51
C GLY A 30 -11.15 2.17 8.54
N CYS A 31 -11.53 1.52 7.46
CA CYS A 31 -11.45 0.07 7.35
C CYS A 31 -10.05 -0.39 6.96
N CYS A 32 -9.70 -1.59 7.39
CA CYS A 32 -8.43 -2.21 7.03
C CYS A 32 -8.60 -3.18 5.87
N LYS A 33 -9.51 -2.90 4.96
CA LYS A 33 -9.74 -3.76 3.80
C LYS A 33 -8.62 -3.57 2.80
N CYS A 34 -7.61 -4.38 2.94
CA CYS A 34 -6.47 -4.37 2.04
C CYS A 34 -6.09 -5.80 1.69
N LEU A 35 -5.42 -5.94 0.57
CA LEU A 35 -4.89 -7.20 0.14
C LEU A 35 -3.40 -7.22 0.49
N GLU A 36 -2.99 -8.25 1.24
CA GLU A 36 -1.58 -8.43 1.56
C GLU A 36 -0.88 -9.07 0.37
N LEU A 37 0.20 -8.45 -0.07
CA LEU A 37 0.95 -8.90 -1.24
C LEU A 37 2.23 -9.64 -0.83
N PRO A 38 2.68 -10.62 -1.63
CA PRO A 38 3.98 -11.22 -1.42
C PRO A 38 5.09 -10.18 -1.54
N LYS A 39 6.16 -10.39 -0.81
CA LYS A 39 7.32 -9.50 -0.85
C LYS A 39 7.88 -9.40 -2.26
N GLY A 40 8.12 -8.15 -2.70
CA GLY A 40 8.62 -7.89 -4.04
C GLY A 40 7.55 -7.59 -5.07
N SER A 41 6.26 -7.72 -4.71
CA SER A 41 5.16 -7.47 -5.64
C SER A 41 5.12 -6.02 -6.09
N ILE A 42 5.31 -5.07 -5.19
CA ILE A 42 5.27 -3.65 -5.52
C ILE A 42 6.36 -3.30 -6.52
N LYS A 43 7.57 -3.81 -6.31
CA LYS A 43 8.67 -3.58 -7.23
C LYS A 43 8.37 -4.09 -8.64
N LYS A 44 7.69 -5.22 -8.74
CA LYS A 44 7.27 -5.76 -10.05
C LYS A 44 6.19 -4.91 -10.71
N LEU A 45 5.33 -4.30 -9.91
CA LEU A 45 4.19 -3.54 -10.43
C LEU A 45 4.56 -2.12 -10.84
N ILE A 46 5.41 -1.44 -10.06
CA ILE A 46 5.74 -0.04 -10.31
C ILE A 46 7.22 0.20 -10.58
N GLY A 47 8.04 -0.84 -10.57
CA GLY A 47 9.46 -0.73 -10.91
C GLY A 47 10.36 -0.24 -9.79
N ARG A 48 9.81 -0.03 -8.58
CA ARG A 48 10.60 0.38 -7.42
C ARG A 48 9.97 -0.15 -6.14
N GLU A 49 10.79 -0.25 -5.11
CA GLU A 49 10.29 -0.64 -3.80
C GLU A 49 9.73 0.57 -3.05
N LEU A 50 8.75 0.30 -2.20
CA LEU A 50 8.23 1.30 -1.27
C LEU A 50 8.61 0.91 0.14
N THR A 51 8.68 1.93 1.02
CA THR A 51 8.94 1.72 2.43
C THR A 51 7.83 2.37 3.25
N TRP A 52 7.86 2.15 4.57
CA TRP A 52 6.91 2.81 5.47
C TRP A 52 6.96 4.33 5.37
N SER A 53 8.14 4.88 5.04
CA SER A 53 8.31 6.33 4.91
C SER A 53 7.73 6.90 3.61
N ASP A 54 7.43 6.05 2.64
CA ASP A 54 6.87 6.48 1.37
C ASP A 54 5.36 6.58 1.46
N ASP A 55 4.79 7.52 0.69
CA ASP A 55 3.35 7.63 0.57
C ASP A 55 2.81 6.52 -0.33
N ALA A 56 1.50 6.27 -0.24
CA ALA A 56 0.86 5.30 -1.11
C ALA A 56 0.97 5.76 -2.57
N VAL A 57 1.19 4.80 -3.44
CA VAL A 57 1.34 5.04 -4.88
C VAL A 57 0.14 4.47 -5.60
N GLU A 58 -0.48 5.27 -6.44
CA GLU A 58 -1.61 4.80 -7.24
C GLU A 58 -1.13 3.90 -8.37
N LEU A 59 -1.70 2.70 -8.43
CA LEU A 59 -1.47 1.78 -9.53
C LEU A 59 -2.56 2.02 -10.56
N LYS A 60 -2.20 2.65 -11.66
CA LYS A 60 -3.16 2.91 -12.72
C LYS A 60 -3.34 1.67 -13.57
N LYS A 61 -4.59 1.35 -13.83
CA LYS A 61 -4.93 0.24 -14.71
C LYS A 61 -5.07 0.80 -16.13
N GLU A 62 -4.31 0.25 -17.01
CA GLU A 62 -4.44 0.61 -18.44
C GLU A 62 -5.48 -0.23 -19.13
#